data_9dff4d3b201ea058a94d2eeb564da118
#
_entry.id   9dff4d3b201ea058a94d2eeb564da118
#
_cell.length_a   1.000
_cell.length_b   1.000
_cell.length_c   1.000
_cell.angle_alpha   90.00
_cell.angle_beta   90.00
_cell.angle_gamma   90.00
#
_symmetry.space_group_name_H-M   'P 1'
#
loop_
_entity.id
_entity.type
_entity.pdbx_description
1 polymer ?
#
loop_
_entity_poly.entity_id
_entity_poly.type
_entity_poly.pdbx_seq_one_letter_code
_entity_poly.pdbx_strand_id
1 'polypeptide(L)'
;MSEHQNPFLVPYNTPHDTVPFDKIRLEDYEEAFMEGIRRDNEQIDKIINNPEKPTFDNTIVTSDEDKEGYYDLLGRVSAVFFNLMSAETNDEMDALAQKLQPILTQHSNDVRLNPRLFERIRQVHLHHRRLTDEEQRLLDDCYDGFVRSGALLDEQGKERLRKLTEEASMLSLQFSQNLLKENKAFTLHITDE
;
A
#
# COMPACT_ATOMS: atom_id res chain seq x y z
N MET A 1 0.39 -24.04 25.73
CA MET A 1 1.14 -22.98 25.00
C MET A 1 0.08 -22.18 24.27
N SER A 2 -0.08 -20.89 24.52
CA SER A 2 -0.97 -20.06 23.70
C SER A 2 -0.40 -20.02 22.28
N GLU A 3 -1.22 -20.34 21.31
CA GLU A 3 -0.93 -20.21 19.90
C GLU A 3 -0.51 -18.77 19.60
N HIS A 4 0.59 -18.56 18.87
CA HIS A 4 1.03 -17.21 18.51
C HIS A 4 -0.05 -16.56 17.62
N GLN A 5 -0.51 -15.39 18.01
CA GLN A 5 -1.47 -14.62 17.25
C GLN A 5 -0.76 -13.46 16.57
N ASN A 6 -0.92 -13.34 15.26
CA ASN A 6 -0.31 -12.27 14.48
C ASN A 6 -0.80 -10.89 14.97
N PRO A 7 0.10 -10.03 15.48
CA PRO A 7 -0.28 -8.74 16.04
C PRO A 7 -0.92 -7.78 15.03
N PHE A 8 -0.62 -7.90 13.74
CA PHE A 8 -1.22 -7.06 12.70
C PHE A 8 -2.70 -7.36 12.47
N LEU A 9 -3.15 -8.57 12.78
CA LEU A 9 -4.53 -9.03 12.52
C LEU A 9 -5.50 -8.77 13.67
N VAL A 10 -5.01 -8.21 14.77
CA VAL A 10 -5.79 -7.92 15.99
C VAL A 10 -5.52 -6.50 16.49
N PRO A 11 -6.37 -5.92 17.37
CA PRO A 11 -6.07 -4.66 18.04
C PRO A 11 -4.76 -4.75 18.80
N TYR A 12 -3.93 -3.75 18.70
CA TYR A 12 -2.64 -3.74 19.41
C TYR A 12 -2.81 -3.77 20.93
N ASN A 13 -3.86 -3.12 21.44
CA ASN A 13 -4.13 -3.00 22.89
C ASN A 13 -2.92 -2.50 23.70
N THR A 14 -2.11 -1.65 23.08
CA THR A 14 -0.95 -0.98 23.65
C THR A 14 -1.34 0.45 24.05
N PRO A 15 -0.60 1.11 24.94
CA PRO A 15 -0.79 2.54 25.19
C PRO A 15 -0.68 3.34 23.88
N HIS A 16 -1.72 4.16 23.60
CA HIS A 16 -1.82 4.98 22.38
C HIS A 16 -1.77 4.20 21.05
N ASP A 17 -2.18 2.94 21.04
CA ASP A 17 -2.16 2.03 19.89
C ASP A 17 -0.80 1.95 19.18
N THR A 18 0.28 2.08 19.97
CA THR A 18 1.65 1.94 19.47
C THR A 18 1.92 0.53 18.98
N VAL A 19 2.76 0.41 17.95
CA VAL A 19 3.13 -0.87 17.36
C VAL A 19 3.83 -1.77 18.39
N PRO A 20 3.34 -3.00 18.66
CA PRO A 20 3.95 -3.92 19.62
C PRO A 20 5.15 -4.66 19.02
N PHE A 21 6.25 -3.95 18.76
CA PHE A 21 7.45 -4.49 18.10
C PHE A 21 8.02 -5.74 18.79
N ASP A 22 7.86 -5.85 20.11
CA ASP A 22 8.31 -7.01 20.91
C ASP A 22 7.51 -8.29 20.65
N LYS A 23 6.35 -8.18 19.98
CA LYS A 23 5.46 -9.32 19.68
C LYS A 23 5.45 -9.68 18.20
N ILE A 24 5.93 -8.80 17.32
CA ILE A 24 5.93 -9.02 15.88
C ILE A 24 7.09 -9.94 15.50
N ARG A 25 6.80 -10.96 14.71
CA ARG A 25 7.77 -11.89 14.13
C ARG A 25 7.86 -11.68 12.62
N LEU A 26 8.94 -12.17 12.02
CA LEU A 26 9.13 -12.05 10.57
C LEU A 26 8.02 -12.74 9.78
N GLU A 27 7.56 -13.89 10.23
CA GLU A 27 6.45 -14.64 9.61
C GLU A 27 5.11 -13.88 9.61
N ASP A 28 4.91 -12.98 10.58
CA ASP A 28 3.67 -12.19 10.70
C ASP A 28 3.49 -11.21 9.53
N TYR A 29 4.58 -10.72 8.96
CA TYR A 29 4.52 -9.76 7.87
C TYR A 29 3.90 -10.35 6.61
N GLU A 30 4.32 -11.53 6.18
CA GLU A 30 3.79 -12.14 4.95
C GLU A 30 2.29 -12.39 5.06
N GLU A 31 1.84 -12.98 6.17
CA GLU A 31 0.42 -13.22 6.43
C GLU A 31 -0.38 -11.91 6.43
N ALA A 32 0.14 -10.87 7.11
CA ALA A 32 -0.53 -9.58 7.19
C ALA A 32 -0.60 -8.86 5.84
N PHE A 33 0.44 -8.92 5.01
CA PHE A 33 0.43 -8.38 3.65
C PHE A 33 -0.62 -9.07 2.77
N MET A 34 -0.65 -10.40 2.80
CA MET A 34 -1.61 -11.17 1.99
C MET A 34 -3.05 -10.92 2.44
N GLU A 35 -3.30 -10.86 3.73
CA GLU A 35 -4.61 -10.53 4.28
C GLU A 35 -5.01 -9.07 3.98
N GLY A 36 -4.06 -8.13 4.03
CA GLY A 36 -4.28 -6.74 3.64
C GLY A 36 -4.71 -6.61 2.19
N ILE A 37 -3.98 -7.26 1.27
CA ILE A 37 -4.35 -7.32 -0.16
C ILE A 37 -5.75 -7.92 -0.36
N ARG A 38 -6.07 -9.01 0.36
CA ARG A 38 -7.39 -9.65 0.28
C ARG A 38 -8.50 -8.69 0.70
N ARG A 39 -8.34 -7.99 1.82
CA ARG A 39 -9.33 -7.00 2.32
C ARG A 39 -9.50 -5.84 1.35
N ASP A 40 -8.40 -5.32 0.83
CA ASP A 40 -8.43 -4.22 -0.14
C ASP A 40 -9.18 -4.64 -1.43
N ASN A 41 -8.90 -5.83 -1.95
CA ASN A 41 -9.63 -6.38 -3.10
C ASN A 41 -11.14 -6.52 -2.81
N GLU A 42 -11.52 -6.98 -1.63
CA GLU A 42 -12.94 -7.07 -1.23
C GLU A 42 -13.63 -5.70 -1.17
N GLN A 43 -12.94 -4.67 -0.71
CA GLN A 43 -13.48 -3.31 -0.72
C GLN A 43 -13.63 -2.78 -2.14
N ILE A 44 -12.62 -2.97 -2.99
CA ILE A 44 -12.70 -2.61 -4.40
C ILE A 44 -13.87 -3.32 -5.08
N ASP A 45 -14.05 -4.62 -4.82
CA ASP A 45 -15.17 -5.40 -5.36
C ASP A 45 -16.54 -4.88 -4.90
N LYS A 46 -16.67 -4.45 -3.65
CA LYS A 46 -17.88 -3.78 -3.16
C LYS A 46 -18.16 -2.48 -3.91
N ILE A 47 -17.13 -1.67 -4.15
CA ILE A 47 -17.26 -0.41 -4.89
C ILE A 47 -17.68 -0.69 -6.33
N ILE A 48 -16.95 -1.51 -7.06
CA ILE A 48 -17.19 -1.74 -8.51
C ILE A 48 -18.47 -2.51 -8.81
N ASN A 49 -18.99 -3.29 -7.86
CA ASN A 49 -20.24 -4.05 -7.99
C ASN A 49 -21.43 -3.37 -7.32
N ASN A 50 -21.27 -2.17 -6.76
CA ASN A 50 -22.37 -1.42 -6.19
C ASN A 50 -23.39 -1.06 -7.29
N PRO A 51 -24.66 -1.49 -7.18
CA PRO A 51 -25.69 -1.23 -8.20
C PRO A 51 -26.14 0.24 -8.24
N GLU A 52 -25.86 1.01 -7.20
CA GLU A 52 -26.22 2.41 -7.13
C GLU A 52 -25.33 3.28 -8.03
N LYS A 53 -25.85 4.42 -8.43
CA LYS A 53 -25.05 5.42 -9.15
C LYS A 53 -23.84 5.84 -8.31
N PRO A 54 -22.68 6.04 -8.94
CA PRO A 54 -21.50 6.52 -8.24
C PRO A 54 -21.77 7.88 -7.57
N THR A 55 -21.44 7.96 -6.29
CA THR A 55 -21.47 9.18 -5.48
C THR A 55 -20.14 9.33 -4.76
N PHE A 56 -19.86 10.52 -4.24
CA PHE A 56 -18.69 10.75 -3.40
C PHE A 56 -18.65 9.75 -2.22
N ASP A 57 -19.79 9.59 -1.54
CA ASP A 57 -19.88 8.73 -0.36
C ASP A 57 -19.69 7.24 -0.69
N ASN A 58 -20.28 6.72 -1.77
CA ASN A 58 -20.23 5.28 -2.11
C ASN A 58 -19.08 4.88 -3.05
N THR A 59 -18.16 5.80 -3.37
CA THR A 59 -17.06 5.54 -4.30
C THR A 59 -15.72 6.06 -3.76
N ILE A 60 -15.69 7.24 -3.13
CA ILE A 60 -14.47 7.87 -2.63
C ILE A 60 -14.31 7.60 -1.12
N VAL A 61 -15.34 7.87 -0.32
CA VAL A 61 -15.30 7.74 1.14
C VAL A 61 -15.31 6.28 1.61
N THR A 62 -15.93 5.36 0.85
CA THR A 62 -16.01 3.94 1.24
C THR A 62 -14.66 3.23 1.35
N SER A 63 -13.62 3.79 0.76
CA SER A 63 -12.25 3.30 0.96
C SER A 63 -11.70 3.65 2.36
N ASP A 64 -12.30 4.64 3.05
CA ASP A 64 -11.82 5.15 4.34
C ASP A 64 -12.64 4.69 5.54
N GLU A 65 -13.82 4.06 5.34
CA GLU A 65 -14.69 3.65 6.44
C GLU A 65 -14.51 2.18 6.86
N ASP A 66 -13.42 1.85 7.49
CA ASP A 66 -13.38 0.71 8.40
C ASP A 66 -13.82 1.19 9.80
N LYS A 67 -15.11 0.94 10.13
CA LYS A 67 -15.75 1.38 11.39
C LYS A 67 -15.16 0.76 12.66
N GLU A 68 -14.24 -0.19 12.51
CA GLU A 68 -13.59 -0.91 13.60
C GLU A 68 -12.17 -0.40 13.92
N GLY A 69 -11.71 0.67 13.26
CA GLY A 69 -10.37 1.27 13.53
C GLY A 69 -9.19 0.46 12.98
N TYR A 70 -9.46 -0.51 12.13
CA TYR A 70 -8.47 -1.31 11.42
C TYR A 70 -8.20 -0.79 10.00
N TYR A 71 -8.11 0.54 9.90
CA TYR A 71 -7.82 1.19 8.64
C TYR A 71 -6.61 0.57 7.99
N ASP A 72 -6.83 0.17 6.73
CA ASP A 72 -5.74 -0.14 5.84
C ASP A 72 -4.67 -1.03 6.47
N LEU A 73 -5.03 -2.29 6.71
CA LEU A 73 -4.07 -3.30 7.17
C LEU A 73 -2.83 -3.30 6.28
N LEU A 74 -3.02 -3.16 4.95
CA LEU A 74 -1.94 -3.13 3.97
C LEU A 74 -1.03 -1.91 4.18
N GLY A 75 -1.57 -0.72 4.37
CA GLY A 75 -0.79 0.48 4.66
C GLY A 75 -0.08 0.40 6.02
N ARG A 76 -0.77 -0.12 7.04
CA ARG A 76 -0.20 -0.27 8.37
C ARG A 76 0.97 -1.25 8.41
N VAL A 77 0.83 -2.44 7.83
CA VAL A 77 1.93 -3.42 7.76
C VAL A 77 3.06 -2.91 6.87
N SER A 78 2.74 -2.25 5.75
CA SER A 78 3.73 -1.62 4.87
C SER A 78 4.53 -0.55 5.59
N ALA A 79 3.88 0.34 6.32
CA ALA A 79 4.54 1.39 7.09
C ALA A 79 5.53 0.82 8.10
N VAL A 80 5.16 -0.21 8.85
CA VAL A 80 6.05 -0.86 9.82
C VAL A 80 7.22 -1.55 9.12
N PHE A 81 6.93 -2.40 8.14
CA PHE A 81 7.93 -3.21 7.46
C PHE A 81 8.98 -2.37 6.72
N PHE A 82 8.55 -1.45 5.86
CA PHE A 82 9.48 -0.67 5.04
C PHE A 82 10.22 0.42 5.84
N ASN A 83 9.64 0.94 6.94
CA ASN A 83 10.41 1.81 7.84
C ASN A 83 11.53 1.04 8.56
N LEU A 84 11.26 -0.16 9.06
CA LEU A 84 12.30 -1.00 9.66
C LEU A 84 13.39 -1.34 8.65
N MET A 85 13.01 -1.74 7.43
CA MET A 85 13.98 -2.02 6.36
C MET A 85 14.88 -0.85 6.04
N SER A 86 14.38 0.38 6.08
CA SER A 86 15.17 1.58 5.76
C SER A 86 16.17 1.96 6.86
N ALA A 87 15.94 1.53 8.09
CA ALA A 87 16.75 1.87 9.27
C ALA A 87 17.61 0.69 9.75
N GLU A 88 17.03 -0.48 9.90
CA GLU A 88 17.64 -1.69 10.50
C GLU A 88 17.12 -2.94 9.79
N THR A 89 17.76 -3.35 8.70
CA THR A 89 17.41 -4.58 7.98
C THR A 89 18.39 -5.71 8.26
N ASN A 90 17.99 -6.92 7.95
CA ASN A 90 18.79 -8.12 7.91
C ASN A 90 18.50 -8.95 6.65
N ASP A 91 19.29 -10.00 6.40
CA ASP A 91 19.18 -10.81 5.18
C ASP A 91 17.79 -11.49 5.04
N GLU A 92 17.14 -11.84 6.15
CA GLU A 92 15.80 -12.46 6.13
C GLU A 92 14.72 -11.44 5.76
N MET A 93 14.78 -10.23 6.30
CA MET A 93 13.88 -9.13 5.89
C MET A 93 14.12 -8.73 4.44
N ASP A 94 15.37 -8.66 3.99
CA ASP A 94 15.71 -8.35 2.60
C ASP A 94 15.14 -9.40 1.63
N ALA A 95 15.24 -10.69 1.98
CA ALA A 95 14.67 -11.79 1.20
C ALA A 95 13.13 -11.71 1.15
N LEU A 96 12.49 -11.41 2.28
CA LEU A 96 11.04 -11.23 2.35
C LEU A 96 10.58 -10.04 1.51
N ALA A 97 11.31 -8.91 1.55
CA ALA A 97 11.01 -7.76 0.71
C ALA A 97 11.09 -8.07 -0.78
N GLN A 98 12.12 -8.82 -1.22
CA GLN A 98 12.24 -9.27 -2.60
C GLN A 98 11.07 -10.15 -3.04
N LYS A 99 10.53 -10.96 -2.13
CA LYS A 99 9.36 -11.80 -2.37
C LYS A 99 8.07 -10.98 -2.46
N LEU A 100 7.89 -10.01 -1.55
CA LEU A 100 6.67 -9.22 -1.43
C LEU A 100 6.57 -8.11 -2.49
N GLN A 101 7.68 -7.50 -2.90
CA GLN A 101 7.68 -6.34 -3.79
C GLN A 101 6.92 -6.58 -5.11
N PRO A 102 7.12 -7.69 -5.84
CA PRO A 102 6.34 -7.96 -7.05
C PRO A 102 4.84 -8.08 -6.78
N ILE A 103 4.45 -8.74 -5.68
CA ILE A 103 3.06 -8.94 -5.28
C ILE A 103 2.38 -7.59 -5.00
N LEU A 104 3.04 -6.73 -4.24
CA LEU A 104 2.54 -5.39 -3.91
C LEU A 104 2.44 -4.50 -5.15
N THR A 105 3.43 -4.57 -6.04
CA THR A 105 3.42 -3.83 -7.31
C THR A 105 2.30 -4.30 -8.21
N GLN A 106 2.10 -5.61 -8.33
CA GLN A 106 1.00 -6.17 -9.09
C GLN A 106 -0.35 -5.70 -8.53
N HIS A 107 -0.56 -5.81 -7.22
CA HIS A 107 -1.78 -5.34 -6.57
C HIS A 107 -2.02 -3.85 -6.83
N SER A 108 -1.02 -3.00 -6.63
CA SER A 108 -1.11 -1.57 -6.93
C SER A 108 -1.51 -1.30 -8.39
N ASN A 109 -0.91 -2.01 -9.34
CA ASN A 109 -1.27 -1.92 -10.75
C ASN A 109 -2.71 -2.38 -11.01
N ASP A 110 -3.15 -3.47 -10.38
CA ASP A 110 -4.51 -3.99 -10.54
C ASP A 110 -5.56 -3.02 -10.03
N VAL A 111 -5.28 -2.31 -8.97
CA VAL A 111 -6.15 -1.22 -8.45
C VAL A 111 -6.11 0.01 -9.37
N ARG A 112 -4.91 0.55 -9.63
CA ARG A 112 -4.75 1.83 -10.35
C ARG A 112 -5.15 1.77 -11.82
N LEU A 113 -5.05 0.61 -12.44
CA LEU A 113 -5.39 0.38 -13.85
C LEU A 113 -6.76 -0.28 -14.03
N ASN A 114 -7.54 -0.45 -12.94
CA ASN A 114 -8.87 -1.04 -13.00
C ASN A 114 -9.87 -0.12 -13.73
N PRO A 115 -10.38 -0.51 -14.91
CA PRO A 115 -11.23 0.38 -15.70
C PRO A 115 -12.60 0.60 -15.06
N ARG A 116 -13.12 -0.38 -14.29
CA ARG A 116 -14.44 -0.27 -13.63
C ARG A 116 -14.36 0.67 -12.44
N LEU A 117 -13.29 0.59 -11.64
CA LEU A 117 -13.07 1.48 -10.52
C LEU A 117 -12.85 2.91 -11.02
N PHE A 118 -11.98 3.09 -12.01
CA PHE A 118 -11.72 4.41 -12.59
C PHE A 118 -12.99 5.04 -13.21
N GLU A 119 -13.83 4.24 -13.88
CA GLU A 119 -15.08 4.78 -14.44
C GLU A 119 -16.02 5.30 -13.34
N ARG A 120 -16.12 4.61 -12.19
CA ARG A 120 -16.91 5.11 -11.06
C ARG A 120 -16.35 6.42 -10.51
N ILE A 121 -15.03 6.51 -10.30
CA ILE A 121 -14.35 7.73 -9.85
C ILE A 121 -14.59 8.87 -10.86
N ARG A 122 -14.45 8.59 -12.15
CA ARG A 122 -14.72 9.56 -13.23
C ARG A 122 -16.15 10.06 -13.23
N GLN A 123 -17.12 9.19 -13.00
CA GLN A 123 -18.53 9.59 -12.92
C GLN A 123 -18.78 10.50 -11.71
N VAL A 124 -18.18 10.24 -10.56
CA VAL A 124 -18.26 11.13 -9.41
C VAL A 124 -17.61 12.47 -9.73
N HIS A 125 -16.41 12.49 -10.30
CA HIS A 125 -15.68 13.71 -10.66
C HIS A 125 -16.47 14.61 -11.64
N LEU A 126 -17.21 14.02 -12.58
CA LEU A 126 -18.01 14.76 -13.58
C LEU A 126 -19.39 15.20 -13.06
N HIS A 127 -19.98 14.47 -12.09
CA HIS A 127 -21.41 14.60 -11.77
C HIS A 127 -21.70 14.67 -10.27
N HIS A 128 -20.73 15.07 -9.44
CA HIS A 128 -20.91 15.15 -7.99
C HIS A 128 -21.93 16.22 -7.57
N ARG A 129 -22.53 16.07 -6.39
CA ARG A 129 -23.23 17.12 -5.67
C ARG A 129 -22.26 18.24 -5.29
N ARG A 130 -22.79 19.35 -4.76
CA ARG A 130 -21.93 20.37 -4.15
C ARG A 130 -21.16 19.74 -2.98
N LEU A 131 -19.85 19.75 -3.08
CA LEU A 131 -18.90 19.26 -2.10
C LEU A 131 -18.36 20.43 -1.28
N THR A 132 -17.81 20.14 -0.10
CA THR A 132 -16.94 21.08 0.63
C THR A 132 -15.60 21.21 -0.11
N ASP A 133 -14.81 22.21 0.22
CA ASP A 133 -13.49 22.41 -0.39
C ASP A 133 -12.55 21.22 -0.12
N GLU A 134 -12.65 20.60 1.06
CA GLU A 134 -11.90 19.41 1.44
C GLU A 134 -12.33 18.17 0.65
N GLU A 135 -13.64 17.91 0.56
CA GLU A 135 -14.18 16.80 -0.24
C GLU A 135 -13.82 16.98 -1.74
N GLN A 136 -13.91 18.21 -2.25
CA GLN A 136 -13.51 18.50 -3.63
C GLN A 136 -12.04 18.21 -3.85
N ARG A 137 -11.18 18.63 -2.93
CA ARG A 137 -9.74 18.37 -3.01
C ARG A 137 -9.43 16.88 -2.99
N LEU A 138 -10.08 16.12 -2.11
CA LEU A 138 -9.91 14.67 -2.05
C LEU A 138 -10.33 13.99 -3.37
N LEU A 139 -11.48 14.42 -3.94
CA LEU A 139 -11.94 13.89 -5.21
C LEU A 139 -10.97 14.18 -6.35
N ASP A 140 -10.46 15.42 -6.44
CA ASP A 140 -9.53 15.84 -7.48
C ASP A 140 -8.19 15.08 -7.34
N ASP A 141 -7.65 14.96 -6.14
CA ASP A 141 -6.42 14.21 -5.87
C ASP A 141 -6.58 12.72 -6.20
N CYS A 142 -7.76 12.13 -5.89
CA CYS A 142 -8.06 10.75 -6.23
C CYS A 142 -8.11 10.57 -7.76
N TYR A 143 -8.89 11.39 -8.47
CA TYR A 143 -9.00 11.32 -9.92
C TYR A 143 -7.66 11.52 -10.63
N ASP A 144 -6.92 12.55 -10.25
CA ASP A 144 -5.61 12.87 -10.80
C ASP A 144 -4.60 11.74 -10.51
N GLY A 145 -4.68 11.13 -9.34
CA GLY A 145 -3.86 9.99 -8.96
C GLY A 145 -4.04 8.80 -9.92
N PHE A 146 -5.29 8.47 -10.27
CA PHE A 146 -5.60 7.42 -11.27
C PHE A 146 -5.11 7.80 -12.67
N VAL A 147 -5.35 9.03 -13.11
CA VAL A 147 -4.91 9.53 -14.42
C VAL A 147 -3.39 9.46 -14.55
N ARG A 148 -2.65 9.95 -13.55
CA ARG A 148 -1.19 9.90 -13.52
C ARG A 148 -0.64 8.48 -13.45
N SER A 149 -1.39 7.57 -12.86
CA SER A 149 -1.04 6.13 -12.80
C SER A 149 -1.41 5.38 -14.09
N GLY A 150 -1.90 6.05 -15.14
CA GLY A 150 -2.13 5.46 -16.45
C GLY A 150 -3.54 4.91 -16.69
N ALA A 151 -4.54 5.29 -15.86
CA ALA A 151 -5.92 4.80 -16.03
C ALA A 151 -6.53 5.11 -17.40
N LEU A 152 -6.07 6.18 -18.07
CA LEU A 152 -6.51 6.59 -19.42
C LEU A 152 -5.76 5.91 -20.57
N LEU A 153 -4.73 5.12 -20.29
CA LEU A 153 -4.01 4.37 -21.31
C LEU A 153 -4.92 3.29 -21.94
N ASP A 154 -4.64 2.98 -23.20
CA ASP A 154 -5.19 1.79 -23.84
C ASP A 154 -4.60 0.50 -23.21
N GLU A 155 -5.15 -0.65 -23.55
CA GLU A 155 -4.74 -1.92 -22.95
C GLU A 155 -3.26 -2.25 -23.25
N GLN A 156 -2.74 -1.87 -24.41
CA GLN A 156 -1.33 -2.05 -24.74
C GLN A 156 -0.42 -1.15 -23.89
N GLY A 157 -0.84 0.10 -23.68
CA GLY A 157 -0.16 1.05 -22.81
C GLY A 157 -0.15 0.59 -21.35
N LYS A 158 -1.29 0.09 -20.84
CA LYS A 158 -1.40 -0.47 -19.50
C LYS A 158 -0.49 -1.68 -19.30
N GLU A 159 -0.47 -2.61 -20.27
CA GLU A 159 0.40 -3.78 -20.20
C GLU A 159 1.89 -3.39 -20.19
N ARG A 160 2.27 -2.42 -21.01
CA ARG A 160 3.63 -1.89 -20.99
C ARG A 160 3.97 -1.21 -19.67
N LEU A 161 3.03 -0.43 -19.12
CA LEU A 161 3.20 0.25 -17.83
C LEU A 161 3.38 -0.76 -16.70
N ARG A 162 2.59 -1.85 -16.65
CA ARG A 162 2.76 -2.92 -15.65
C ARG A 162 4.18 -3.47 -15.62
N LYS A 163 4.74 -3.80 -16.78
CA LYS A 163 6.11 -4.29 -16.88
C LYS A 163 7.15 -3.29 -16.41
N LEU A 164 6.97 -2.02 -16.78
CA LEU A 164 7.90 -0.95 -16.37
C LEU A 164 7.83 -0.68 -14.85
N THR A 165 6.65 -0.68 -14.27
CA THR A 165 6.48 -0.47 -12.82
C THR A 165 7.03 -1.64 -12.01
N GLU A 166 6.86 -2.88 -12.49
CA GLU A 166 7.43 -4.07 -11.87
C GLU A 166 8.97 -4.01 -11.89
N GLU A 167 9.58 -3.74 -13.05
CA GLU A 167 11.02 -3.60 -13.15
C GLU A 167 11.55 -2.44 -12.30
N ALA A 168 10.90 -1.27 -12.34
CA ALA A 168 11.29 -0.10 -11.56
C ALA A 168 11.20 -0.35 -10.05
N SER A 169 10.17 -1.06 -9.58
CA SER A 169 10.01 -1.39 -8.16
C SER A 169 11.13 -2.29 -7.65
N MET A 170 11.51 -3.31 -8.43
CA MET A 170 12.61 -4.20 -8.07
C MET A 170 13.97 -3.50 -8.09
N LEU A 171 14.22 -2.65 -9.08
CA LEU A 171 15.46 -1.86 -9.16
C LEU A 171 15.56 -0.86 -7.99
N SER A 172 14.45 -0.22 -7.61
CA SER A 172 14.40 0.69 -6.46
C SER A 172 14.68 -0.04 -5.14
N LEU A 173 14.10 -1.23 -4.95
CA LEU A 173 14.38 -2.07 -3.80
C LEU A 173 15.87 -2.44 -3.73
N GLN A 174 16.43 -2.94 -4.83
CA GLN A 174 17.85 -3.32 -4.92
C GLN A 174 18.79 -2.14 -4.66
N PHE A 175 18.46 -0.96 -5.21
CA PHE A 175 19.22 0.27 -4.96
C PHE A 175 19.24 0.61 -3.46
N SER A 176 18.09 0.58 -2.79
CA SER A 176 17.97 0.89 -1.36
C SER A 176 18.75 -0.10 -0.50
N GLN A 177 18.67 -1.41 -0.82
CA GLN A 177 19.44 -2.45 -0.13
C GLN A 177 20.95 -2.27 -0.32
N ASN A 178 21.40 -1.96 -1.55
CA ASN A 178 22.83 -1.71 -1.82
C ASN A 178 23.33 -0.48 -1.07
N LEU A 179 22.57 0.63 -1.09
CA LEU A 179 22.93 1.86 -0.39
C LEU A 179 23.10 1.61 1.12
N LEU A 180 22.16 0.86 1.73
CA LEU A 180 22.25 0.55 3.16
C LEU A 180 23.44 -0.35 3.48
N LYS A 181 23.76 -1.34 2.61
CA LYS A 181 24.94 -2.20 2.74
C LYS A 181 26.25 -1.39 2.68
N GLU A 182 26.37 -0.48 1.72
CA GLU A 182 27.53 0.40 1.61
C GLU A 182 27.70 1.32 2.83
N ASN A 183 26.59 1.91 3.31
CA ASN A 183 26.61 2.74 4.51
C ASN A 183 27.05 1.94 5.75
N LYS A 184 26.60 0.69 5.92
CA LYS A 184 27.01 -0.19 7.03
C LYS A 184 28.47 -0.65 6.92
N ALA A 185 28.99 -0.81 5.71
CA ALA A 185 30.36 -1.21 5.45
C ALA A 185 31.37 -0.06 5.61
N PHE A 186 30.92 1.19 5.53
CA PHE A 186 31.79 2.34 5.64
C PHE A 186 32.37 2.49 7.05
N THR A 187 33.70 2.58 7.16
CA THR A 187 34.42 2.79 8.41
C THR A 187 35.43 3.92 8.24
N LEU A 188 35.31 4.95 9.05
CA LEU A 188 36.31 6.02 9.13
C LEU A 188 37.22 5.79 10.33
N HIS A 189 38.50 5.54 10.09
CA HIS A 189 39.52 5.48 11.12
C HIS A 189 40.13 6.86 11.31
N ILE A 190 39.91 7.47 12.49
CA ILE A 190 40.55 8.72 12.87
C ILE A 190 41.81 8.37 13.66
N THR A 191 42.98 8.73 13.13
CA THR A 191 44.30 8.36 13.69
C THR A 191 45.05 9.50 14.34
N ASP A 192 44.61 10.76 14.10
CA ASP A 192 45.23 11.96 14.67
C ASP A 192 44.31 12.58 15.73
N GLU A 193 44.90 12.91 16.90
CA GLU A 193 44.26 13.64 18.00
C GLU A 193 44.22 15.15 17.70
#